data_253ae597205fb0f73680c30fd3b69210
#
_entry.id   253ae597205fb0f73680c30fd3b69210
#
_cell.length_a   1.000
_cell.length_b   1.000
_cell.length_c   1.000
_cell.angle_alpha   90.00
_cell.angle_beta   90.00
_cell.angle_gamma   90.00
#
_symmetry.space_group_name_H-M   'P 1'
#
loop_
_entity.id
_entity.type
_entity.pdbx_description
1 polymer ?
#
loop_
_entity_poly.entity_id
_entity_poly.type
_entity_poly.pdbx_seq_one_letter_code
_entity_poly.pdbx_strand_id
1 'polypeptide(L)'
;MVACDFDLNFTFISCGWEGSATDAKVLRSALENGFHVPPGKFYLVDGGYANTPYFLAPYCGVRYHLKEFARGRHRPQNYKELFNHRHAVLRNHIEWALGVLKKRFPILKVGSHHRIENQVKLPAAAAILHNIIRSHQGDERWLDNQPDNIPPMNFVDLPDGDVPQNHQVNHEGDNLRDTIAHQMWAAYHPTQ
;
A
#
# COMPACT_ATOMS: atom_id res chain seq x y z
N MET A 1 -3.47 4.78 9.41
CA MET A 1 -3.60 4.71 7.93
C MET A 1 -2.55 5.59 7.29
N VAL A 2 -1.97 5.12 6.19
CA VAL A 2 -0.91 5.84 5.46
C VAL A 2 -1.16 5.68 3.96
N ALA A 3 -0.89 6.73 3.18
CA ALA A 3 -0.83 6.68 1.72
C ALA A 3 0.47 7.32 1.22
N CYS A 4 1.04 6.77 0.15
CA CYS A 4 2.21 7.33 -0.51
C CYS A 4 2.01 7.32 -2.02
N ASP A 5 2.82 8.11 -2.73
CA ASP A 5 2.99 8.03 -4.17
C ASP A 5 4.06 6.98 -4.55
N PHE A 6 4.27 6.80 -5.86
CA PHE A 6 5.30 5.86 -6.36
C PHE A 6 6.74 6.42 -6.23
N ASP A 7 6.87 7.68 -5.89
CA ASP A 7 8.15 8.30 -5.52
C ASP A 7 8.42 8.20 -4.01
N LEU A 8 7.66 7.37 -3.28
CA LEU A 8 7.76 7.13 -1.84
C LEU A 8 7.50 8.37 -0.96
N ASN A 9 6.87 9.41 -1.48
CA ASN A 9 6.43 10.53 -0.66
C ASN A 9 5.09 10.20 -0.01
N PHE A 10 4.96 10.54 1.27
CA PHE A 10 3.72 10.34 1.99
C PHE A 10 2.70 11.42 1.60
N THR A 11 1.59 11.01 1.01
CA THR A 11 0.50 11.90 0.59
C THR A 11 -0.55 12.06 1.67
N PHE A 12 -0.66 11.10 2.59
CA PHE A 12 -1.56 11.14 3.73
C PHE A 12 -1.03 10.28 4.88
N ILE A 13 -1.25 10.72 6.11
CA ILE A 13 -0.97 9.94 7.30
C ILE A 13 -1.98 10.27 8.40
N SER A 14 -2.60 9.24 8.98
CA SER A 14 -3.48 9.30 10.13
C SER A 14 -2.99 8.32 11.18
N CYS A 15 -2.68 8.83 12.37
CA CYS A 15 -2.10 8.09 13.49
C CYS A 15 -3.04 8.10 14.70
N GLY A 16 -2.70 7.29 15.73
CA GLY A 16 -3.43 7.30 17.01
C GLY A 16 -4.62 6.35 17.06
N TRP A 17 -4.73 5.42 16.11
CA TRP A 17 -5.74 4.37 16.16
C TRP A 17 -5.28 3.20 17.04
N GLU A 18 -6.22 2.62 17.77
CA GLU A 18 -6.00 1.37 18.48
C GLU A 18 -5.81 0.22 17.48
N GLY A 19 -4.98 -0.77 17.84
CA GLY A 19 -4.70 -1.91 16.96
C GLY A 19 -5.93 -2.77 16.63
N SER A 20 -7.03 -2.63 17.41
CA SER A 20 -8.31 -3.30 17.19
C SER A 20 -9.24 -2.56 16.18
N ALA A 21 -8.86 -1.37 15.74
CA ALA A 21 -9.67 -0.62 14.79
C ALA A 21 -9.64 -1.28 13.41
N THR A 22 -10.82 -1.54 12.83
CA THR A 22 -10.92 -2.10 11.48
C THR A 22 -10.50 -1.08 10.42
N ASP A 23 -9.92 -1.55 9.32
CA ASP A 23 -9.49 -0.71 8.20
C ASP A 23 -10.63 0.15 7.65
N ALA A 24 -11.84 -0.40 7.56
CA ALA A 24 -13.02 0.33 7.12
C ALA A 24 -13.37 1.52 8.03
N LYS A 25 -13.22 1.37 9.37
CA LYS A 25 -13.44 2.44 10.34
C LYS A 25 -12.37 3.53 10.20
N VAL A 26 -11.11 3.12 10.05
CA VAL A 26 -9.99 4.04 9.90
C VAL A 26 -10.10 4.84 8.59
N LEU A 27 -10.46 4.18 7.48
CA LEU A 27 -10.69 4.83 6.19
C LEU A 27 -11.85 5.83 6.25
N ARG A 28 -12.98 5.45 6.85
CA ARG A 28 -14.12 6.36 6.98
C ARG A 28 -13.74 7.62 7.75
N SER A 29 -13.07 7.46 8.88
CA SER A 29 -12.58 8.60 9.63
C SER A 29 -11.56 9.44 8.85
N ALA A 30 -10.69 8.83 8.07
CA ALA A 30 -9.75 9.56 7.23
C ALA A 30 -10.48 10.43 6.19
N LEU A 31 -11.52 9.89 5.54
CA LEU A 31 -12.34 10.62 4.58
C LEU A 31 -13.09 11.80 5.24
N GLU A 32 -13.61 11.61 6.45
CA GLU A 32 -14.25 12.68 7.24
C GLU A 32 -13.25 13.76 7.67
N ASN A 33 -11.97 13.43 7.81
CA ASN A 33 -10.90 14.32 8.23
C ASN A 33 -10.00 14.81 7.08
N GLY A 34 -10.53 14.91 5.88
CA GLY A 34 -9.88 15.58 4.75
C GLY A 34 -9.05 14.69 3.83
N PHE A 35 -9.01 13.36 4.05
CA PHE A 35 -8.47 12.47 3.04
C PHE A 35 -9.41 12.41 1.84
N HIS A 36 -8.91 12.74 0.68
CA HIS A 36 -9.69 12.69 -0.56
C HIS A 36 -8.89 12.04 -1.68
N VAL A 37 -9.60 11.42 -2.60
CA VAL A 37 -9.01 10.87 -3.82
C VAL A 37 -9.12 11.94 -4.91
N PRO A 38 -8.00 12.35 -5.53
CA PRO A 38 -8.06 13.34 -6.61
C PRO A 38 -8.93 12.85 -7.77
N PRO A 39 -9.64 13.75 -8.48
CA PRO A 39 -10.47 13.37 -9.62
C PRO A 39 -9.70 12.55 -10.66
N GLY A 40 -10.31 11.47 -11.14
CA GLY A 40 -9.72 10.56 -12.14
C GLY A 40 -8.55 9.72 -11.62
N LYS A 41 -8.33 9.66 -10.30
CA LYS A 41 -7.32 8.82 -9.64
C LYS A 41 -7.99 7.80 -8.72
N PHE A 42 -7.21 6.79 -8.33
CA PHE A 42 -7.58 5.80 -7.32
C PHE A 42 -6.35 5.41 -6.52
N TYR A 43 -6.58 4.92 -5.31
CA TYR A 43 -5.54 4.29 -4.51
C TYR A 43 -5.62 2.77 -4.61
N LEU A 44 -4.46 2.12 -4.65
CA LEU A 44 -4.37 0.67 -4.48
C LEU A 44 -4.45 0.35 -2.99
N VAL A 45 -5.39 -0.50 -2.64
CA VAL A 45 -5.61 -0.93 -1.25
C VAL A 45 -5.46 -2.43 -1.11
N ASP A 46 -5.26 -2.93 0.11
CA ASP A 46 -5.19 -4.38 0.32
C ASP A 46 -6.58 -5.04 0.29
N GLY A 47 -6.61 -6.39 0.45
CA GLY A 47 -7.84 -7.16 0.39
C GLY A 47 -8.81 -6.92 1.54
N GLY A 48 -8.40 -6.23 2.60
CA GLY A 48 -9.25 -5.85 3.73
C GLY A 48 -10.20 -4.67 3.42
N TYR A 49 -9.95 -3.95 2.34
CA TYR A 49 -10.78 -2.82 1.91
C TYR A 49 -11.82 -3.25 0.87
N ALA A 50 -12.95 -2.55 0.85
CA ALA A 50 -13.94 -2.71 -0.21
C ALA A 50 -13.40 -2.17 -1.55
N ASN A 51 -13.63 -2.93 -2.64
CA ASN A 51 -13.28 -2.47 -3.98
C ASN A 51 -14.28 -1.41 -4.44
N THR A 52 -13.78 -0.22 -4.78
CA THR A 52 -14.58 0.92 -5.24
C THR A 52 -13.86 1.63 -6.39
N PRO A 53 -14.49 2.59 -7.11
CA PRO A 53 -13.79 3.37 -8.13
C PRO A 53 -12.62 4.21 -7.59
N TYR A 54 -12.58 4.46 -6.28
CA TYR A 54 -11.56 5.26 -5.62
C TYR A 54 -10.50 4.43 -4.88
N PHE A 55 -10.86 3.20 -4.52
CA PHE A 55 -10.00 2.27 -3.76
C PHE A 55 -10.01 0.92 -4.45
N LEU A 56 -8.97 0.67 -5.24
CA LEU A 56 -8.88 -0.52 -6.06
C LEU A 56 -8.23 -1.65 -5.28
N ALA A 57 -9.03 -2.66 -4.94
CA ALA A 57 -8.63 -3.84 -4.18
C ALA A 57 -8.31 -5.03 -5.11
N PRO A 58 -7.50 -6.00 -4.67
CA PRO A 58 -7.25 -7.22 -5.43
C PRO A 58 -8.50 -8.10 -5.53
N TYR A 59 -8.47 -9.05 -6.48
CA TYR A 59 -9.51 -10.09 -6.56
C TYR A 59 -9.39 -11.06 -5.38
N CYS A 60 -10.48 -11.23 -4.64
CA CYS A 60 -10.56 -12.20 -3.55
C CYS A 60 -10.54 -13.64 -4.09
N GLY A 61 -9.92 -14.57 -3.33
CA GLY A 61 -9.85 -15.99 -3.70
C GLY A 61 -8.97 -16.29 -4.92
N VAL A 62 -8.23 -15.31 -5.40
CA VAL A 62 -7.28 -15.45 -6.52
C VAL A 62 -5.87 -15.24 -5.97
N ARG A 63 -4.89 -16.00 -6.49
CA ARG A 63 -3.47 -15.89 -6.10
C ARG A 63 -3.03 -14.43 -6.05
N TYR A 64 -2.47 -14.02 -4.91
CA TYR A 64 -2.10 -12.63 -4.66
C TYR A 64 -0.66 -12.48 -4.18
N HIS A 65 -0.15 -13.42 -3.36
CA HIS A 65 1.16 -13.28 -2.76
C HIS A 65 2.30 -13.44 -3.75
N LEU A 66 3.25 -12.50 -3.73
CA LEU A 66 4.42 -12.52 -4.63
C LEU A 66 5.27 -13.78 -4.46
N LYS A 67 5.36 -14.34 -3.24
CA LYS A 67 6.06 -15.61 -2.99
C LYS A 67 5.47 -16.78 -3.73
N GLU A 68 4.17 -16.82 -3.97
CA GLU A 68 3.50 -17.87 -4.72
C GLU A 68 3.93 -17.86 -6.19
N PHE A 69 4.17 -16.67 -6.75
CA PHE A 69 4.71 -16.52 -8.10
C PHE A 69 6.20 -16.85 -8.18
N ALA A 70 6.99 -16.56 -7.12
CA ALA A 70 8.42 -16.80 -7.08
C ALA A 70 8.79 -18.29 -6.93
N ARG A 71 8.04 -19.05 -6.09
CA ARG A 71 8.35 -20.45 -5.77
C ARG A 71 8.18 -21.44 -6.93
N GLY A 72 7.40 -21.10 -7.95
CA GLY A 72 7.01 -22.07 -8.97
C GLY A 72 7.36 -21.71 -10.41
N ARG A 73 8.07 -20.62 -10.73
CA ARG A 73 8.17 -20.09 -12.10
C ARG A 73 6.81 -19.99 -12.81
N HIS A 74 5.73 -19.92 -12.03
CA HIS A 74 4.38 -19.91 -12.56
C HIS A 74 4.02 -18.50 -13.01
N ARG A 75 3.91 -18.37 -14.32
CA ARG A 75 3.32 -17.18 -14.94
C ARG A 75 1.84 -17.07 -14.53
N PRO A 76 1.30 -15.86 -14.46
CA PRO A 76 -0.15 -15.69 -14.28
C PRO A 76 -0.94 -16.48 -15.33
N GLN A 77 -1.94 -17.23 -14.88
CA GLN A 77 -2.73 -18.15 -15.71
C GLN A 77 -3.96 -17.48 -16.33
N ASN A 78 -4.37 -16.34 -15.78
CA ASN A 78 -5.53 -15.58 -16.23
C ASN A 78 -5.39 -14.08 -15.88
N TYR A 79 -6.31 -13.29 -16.39
CA TYR A 79 -6.29 -11.84 -16.21
C TYR A 79 -6.37 -11.40 -14.74
N LYS A 80 -7.09 -12.15 -13.89
CA LYS A 80 -7.21 -11.86 -12.45
C LYS A 80 -5.89 -12.09 -11.71
N GLU A 81 -5.21 -13.20 -12.00
CA GLU A 81 -3.89 -13.46 -11.42
C GLU A 81 -2.85 -12.42 -11.88
N LEU A 82 -2.88 -12.03 -13.16
CA LEU A 82 -1.99 -11.00 -13.67
C LEU A 82 -2.24 -9.65 -12.98
N PHE A 83 -3.51 -9.29 -12.81
CA PHE A 83 -3.89 -8.09 -12.09
C PHE A 83 -3.39 -8.15 -10.64
N ASN A 84 -3.72 -9.22 -9.91
CA ASN A 84 -3.30 -9.38 -8.52
C ASN A 84 -1.77 -9.34 -8.35
N HIS A 85 -1.03 -9.97 -9.24
CA HIS A 85 0.43 -9.92 -9.22
C HIS A 85 0.95 -8.48 -9.39
N ARG A 86 0.47 -7.74 -10.40
CA ARG A 86 0.89 -6.35 -10.63
C ARG A 86 0.44 -5.43 -9.52
N HIS A 87 -0.78 -5.64 -9.01
CA HIS A 87 -1.33 -4.92 -7.87
C HIS A 87 -0.44 -5.10 -6.63
N ALA A 88 -0.04 -6.34 -6.31
CA ALA A 88 0.84 -6.62 -5.18
C ALA A 88 2.22 -5.96 -5.34
N VAL A 89 2.81 -6.00 -6.54
CA VAL A 89 4.09 -5.32 -6.83
C VAL A 89 3.98 -3.81 -6.57
N LEU A 90 2.92 -3.17 -7.07
CA LEU A 90 2.72 -1.74 -6.88
C LEU A 90 2.41 -1.39 -5.41
N ARG A 91 1.64 -2.21 -4.73
CA ARG A 91 1.31 -2.01 -3.32
C ARG A 91 2.54 -2.10 -2.40
N ASN A 92 3.58 -2.82 -2.81
CA ASN A 92 4.82 -2.87 -2.05
C ASN A 92 5.51 -1.51 -1.87
N HIS A 93 5.19 -0.50 -2.68
CA HIS A 93 5.75 0.84 -2.51
C HIS A 93 5.45 1.44 -1.13
N ILE A 94 4.26 1.18 -0.56
CA ILE A 94 3.95 1.69 0.79
C ILE A 94 4.79 1.01 1.87
N GLU A 95 5.03 -0.30 1.74
CA GLU A 95 5.88 -1.03 2.69
C GLU A 95 7.34 -0.55 2.58
N TRP A 96 7.78 -0.29 1.37
CA TRP A 96 9.09 0.27 1.14
C TRP A 96 9.22 1.69 1.69
N ALA A 97 8.24 2.57 1.43
CA ALA A 97 8.21 3.93 2.00
C ALA A 97 8.28 3.90 3.53
N LEU A 98 7.49 3.02 4.18
CA LEU A 98 7.52 2.82 5.63
C LEU A 98 8.85 2.25 6.12
N GLY A 99 9.46 1.33 5.37
CA GLY A 99 10.78 0.78 5.66
C GLY A 99 11.86 1.89 5.65
N VAL A 100 11.89 2.72 4.60
CA VAL A 100 12.79 3.87 4.49
C VAL A 100 12.54 4.88 5.61
N LEU A 101 11.28 5.19 5.90
CA LEU A 101 10.90 6.09 7.00
C LEU A 101 11.46 5.62 8.33
N LYS A 102 11.28 4.33 8.65
CA LYS A 102 11.77 3.71 9.89
C LYS A 102 13.30 3.62 9.95
N LYS A 103 13.99 3.49 8.82
CA LYS A 103 15.46 3.58 8.77
C LYS A 103 15.90 5.01 9.05
N ARG A 104 15.28 5.98 8.40
CA ARG A 104 15.62 7.41 8.54
C ARG A 104 15.35 7.93 9.94
N PHE A 105 14.30 7.45 10.59
CA PHE A 105 13.88 7.88 11.92
C PHE A 105 13.80 6.68 12.88
N PRO A 106 14.92 6.27 13.49
CA PRO A 106 14.96 5.09 14.39
C PRO A 106 13.98 5.19 15.56
N ILE A 107 13.59 6.40 15.99
CA ILE A 107 12.57 6.60 17.02
C ILE A 107 11.24 5.92 16.73
N LEU A 108 10.94 5.66 15.45
CA LEU A 108 9.73 4.93 15.04
C LEU A 108 9.82 3.42 15.27
N LYS A 109 11.02 2.89 15.57
CA LYS A 109 11.25 1.45 15.86
C LYS A 109 11.32 1.17 17.35
N VAL A 110 11.66 2.17 18.14
CA VAL A 110 11.88 2.01 19.57
C VAL A 110 10.65 2.47 20.32
N GLY A 111 10.19 1.66 21.28
CA GLY A 111 9.13 2.08 22.20
C GLY A 111 9.55 3.38 22.91
N SER A 112 8.77 4.43 22.70
CA SER A 112 9.07 5.74 23.27
C SER A 112 8.54 5.83 24.70
N HIS A 113 9.34 6.38 25.62
CA HIS A 113 8.91 6.72 26.98
C HIS A 113 8.12 8.05 27.05
N HIS A 114 7.88 8.68 25.89
CA HIS A 114 7.09 9.90 25.83
C HIS A 114 5.60 9.62 26.08
N ARG A 115 4.87 10.65 26.49
CA ARG A 115 3.40 10.57 26.63
C ARG A 115 2.76 10.17 25.32
N ILE A 116 1.70 9.39 25.37
CA ILE A 116 1.00 8.86 24.17
C ILE A 116 0.60 9.98 23.20
N GLU A 117 0.20 11.14 23.72
CA GLU A 117 -0.15 12.33 22.93
C GLU A 117 0.98 12.82 22.02
N ASN A 118 2.24 12.61 22.44
CA ASN A 118 3.41 12.95 21.63
C ASN A 118 3.79 11.78 20.71
N GLN A 119 3.64 10.54 21.18
CA GLN A 119 3.95 9.37 20.37
C GLN A 119 3.10 9.31 19.10
N VAL A 120 1.81 9.65 19.17
CA VAL A 120 0.91 9.65 18.00
C VAL A 120 1.28 10.72 16.96
N LYS A 121 2.03 11.75 17.34
CA LYS A 121 2.49 12.80 16.42
C LYS A 121 3.80 12.47 15.71
N LEU A 122 4.62 11.58 16.27
CA LEU A 122 5.94 11.25 15.74
C LEU A 122 5.90 10.72 14.30
N PRO A 123 5.00 9.78 13.92
CA PRO A 123 4.96 9.30 12.54
C PRO A 123 4.61 10.39 11.53
N ALA A 124 3.68 11.29 11.88
CA ALA A 124 3.30 12.39 11.00
C ALA A 124 4.46 13.38 10.81
N ALA A 125 5.12 13.78 11.90
CA ALA A 125 6.29 14.64 11.82
C ALA A 125 7.43 14.01 11.01
N ALA A 126 7.70 12.72 11.22
CA ALA A 126 8.72 11.98 10.48
C ALA A 126 8.38 11.92 8.97
N ALA A 127 7.12 11.69 8.60
CA ALA A 127 6.68 11.65 7.21
C ALA A 127 6.85 13.02 6.51
N ILE A 128 6.53 14.12 7.21
CA ILE A 128 6.75 15.47 6.67
C ILE A 128 8.24 15.72 6.45
N LEU A 129 9.09 15.42 7.42
CA LEU A 129 10.54 15.56 7.29
C LEU A 129 11.09 14.67 6.18
N HIS A 130 10.57 13.46 6.05
CA HIS A 130 10.95 12.56 4.95
C HIS A 130 10.66 13.18 3.59
N ASN A 131 9.46 13.72 3.39
CA ASN A 131 9.08 14.37 2.14
C ASN A 131 9.98 15.60 1.85
N ILE A 132 10.26 16.42 2.86
CA ILE A 132 11.16 17.58 2.73
C ILE A 132 12.56 17.14 2.28
N ILE A 133 13.13 16.11 2.92
CA ILE A 133 14.46 15.61 2.55
C ILE A 133 14.46 15.11 1.10
N ARG A 134 13.44 14.38 0.68
CA ARG A 134 13.32 13.88 -0.69
C ARG A 134 13.18 15.01 -1.71
N SER A 135 12.35 16.02 -1.42
CA SER A 135 12.17 17.16 -2.33
C SER A 135 13.44 18.00 -2.53
N HIS A 136 14.36 17.97 -1.57
CA HIS A 136 15.64 18.66 -1.64
C HIS A 136 16.80 17.78 -2.15
N GLN A 137 16.49 16.66 -2.82
CA GLN A 137 17.48 15.71 -3.34
C GLN A 137 18.50 15.27 -2.28
N GLY A 138 18.02 15.04 -1.05
CA GLY A 138 18.86 14.57 0.05
C GLY A 138 19.60 13.30 -0.35
N ASP A 139 20.88 13.23 0.01
CA ASP A 139 21.71 12.06 -0.27
C ASP A 139 21.15 10.82 0.44
N GLU A 140 20.61 9.89 -0.33
CA GLU A 140 20.04 8.65 0.19
C GLU A 140 21.05 7.49 0.22
N ARG A 141 22.31 7.70 -0.22
CA ARG A 141 23.39 6.69 -0.21
C ARG A 141 23.67 6.13 1.17
N TRP A 142 23.39 6.91 2.23
CA TRP A 142 23.50 6.41 3.60
C TRP A 142 22.53 5.27 3.91
N LEU A 143 21.40 5.16 3.19
CA LEU A 143 20.44 4.05 3.34
C LEU A 143 21.05 2.72 2.92
N ASP A 144 21.96 2.73 1.92
CA ASP A 144 22.62 1.54 1.40
C ASP A 144 23.57 0.93 2.42
N ASN A 145 24.11 1.75 3.34
CA ASN A 145 25.03 1.32 4.38
C ASN A 145 24.35 0.92 5.70
N GLN A 146 23.01 0.99 5.78
CA GLN A 146 22.28 0.55 6.98
C GLN A 146 21.95 -0.95 6.89
N PRO A 147 22.01 -1.69 8.02
CA PRO A 147 21.62 -3.09 8.02
C PRO A 147 20.23 -3.27 7.43
N ASP A 148 20.13 -4.13 6.44
CA ASP A 148 18.89 -4.34 5.70
C ASP A 148 17.84 -5.08 6.54
N ASN A 149 16.90 -4.30 7.07
CA ASN A 149 15.61 -4.80 7.51
C ASN A 149 14.49 -4.37 6.56
N ILE A 150 14.84 -3.76 5.40
CA ILE A 150 13.86 -3.47 4.35
C ILE A 150 13.83 -4.68 3.45
N PRO A 151 12.69 -5.39 3.34
CA PRO A 151 12.57 -6.48 2.39
C PRO A 151 12.83 -5.95 0.98
N PRO A 152 13.52 -6.72 0.12
CA PRO A 152 13.64 -6.37 -1.29
C PRO A 152 12.25 -6.10 -1.87
N MET A 153 12.15 -5.12 -2.77
CA MET A 153 10.90 -4.67 -3.39
C MET A 153 10.02 -5.79 -3.93
N ASN A 154 10.62 -6.95 -4.25
CA ASN A 154 9.94 -8.11 -4.84
C ASN A 154 9.47 -9.16 -3.82
N PHE A 155 9.68 -8.95 -2.50
CA PHE A 155 9.50 -10.00 -1.50
C PHE A 155 8.71 -9.60 -0.25
N VAL A 156 8.01 -8.47 -0.26
CA VAL A 156 7.14 -8.13 0.87
C VAL A 156 5.86 -8.95 0.78
N ASP A 157 5.66 -9.83 1.75
CA ASP A 157 4.36 -10.42 1.99
C ASP A 157 3.46 -9.35 2.59
N LEU A 158 2.48 -8.96 1.82
CA LEU A 158 1.40 -8.16 2.38
C LEU A 158 0.55 -9.10 3.24
N PRO A 159 0.19 -8.67 4.46
CA PRO A 159 -0.71 -9.47 5.29
C PRO A 159 -1.97 -9.79 4.52
N ASP A 160 -2.46 -11.03 4.65
CA ASP A 160 -3.81 -11.37 4.23
C ASP A 160 -4.76 -10.44 4.97
N GLY A 161 -5.33 -9.49 4.26
CA GLY A 161 -6.42 -8.73 4.81
C GLY A 161 -7.55 -9.71 5.10
N ASP A 162 -8.03 -9.74 6.33
CA ASP A 162 -9.28 -10.44 6.66
C ASP A 162 -10.33 -9.99 5.65
N VAL A 163 -10.72 -10.90 4.76
CA VAL A 163 -11.73 -10.61 3.74
C VAL A 163 -13.01 -10.28 4.48
N PRO A 164 -13.49 -9.05 4.48
CA PRO A 164 -14.75 -8.74 5.12
C PRO A 164 -15.83 -9.54 4.42
N GLN A 165 -16.53 -10.39 5.15
CA GLN A 165 -17.60 -11.25 4.61
C GLN A 165 -18.80 -10.45 4.08
N ASN A 166 -18.74 -9.12 4.11
CA ASN A 166 -19.82 -8.22 3.69
C ASN A 166 -19.30 -7.20 2.64
N HIS A 167 -18.86 -7.71 1.49
CA HIS A 167 -18.64 -6.85 0.33
C HIS A 167 -20.01 -6.40 -0.21
N GLN A 168 -20.42 -5.18 0.09
CA GLN A 168 -21.42 -4.52 -0.74
C GLN A 168 -20.86 -4.51 -2.16
N VAL A 169 -21.56 -5.20 -3.07
CA VAL A 169 -21.16 -5.29 -4.49
C VAL A 169 -21.16 -3.87 -5.05
N ASN A 170 -19.98 -3.31 -5.27
CA ASN A 170 -19.83 -2.01 -5.92
C ASN A 170 -19.55 -2.25 -7.42
N HIS A 171 -20.63 -2.31 -8.20
CA HIS A 171 -20.56 -2.59 -9.64
C HIS A 171 -19.58 -1.67 -10.40
N GLU A 172 -19.47 -0.41 -10.00
CA GLU A 172 -18.56 0.54 -10.68
C GLU A 172 -17.09 0.22 -10.40
N GLY A 173 -16.75 -0.09 -9.15
CA GLY A 173 -15.40 -0.48 -8.78
C GLY A 173 -14.99 -1.81 -9.41
N ASP A 174 -15.91 -2.77 -9.49
CA ASP A 174 -15.66 -4.06 -10.13
C ASP A 174 -15.47 -3.90 -11.64
N ASN A 175 -16.30 -3.09 -12.30
CA ASN A 175 -16.16 -2.79 -13.72
C ASN A 175 -14.82 -2.10 -14.04
N LEU A 176 -14.39 -1.15 -13.21
CA LEU A 176 -13.09 -0.49 -13.38
C LEU A 176 -11.94 -1.51 -13.27
N ARG A 177 -11.96 -2.33 -12.19
CA ARG A 177 -10.95 -3.36 -11.98
C ARG A 177 -10.89 -4.37 -13.12
N ASP A 178 -12.06 -4.86 -13.57
CA ASP A 178 -12.15 -5.83 -14.68
C ASP A 178 -11.64 -5.21 -15.98
N THR A 179 -11.99 -3.96 -16.28
CA THR A 179 -11.50 -3.25 -17.44
C THR A 179 -9.97 -3.16 -17.46
N ILE A 180 -9.38 -2.74 -16.33
CA ILE A 180 -7.91 -2.66 -16.20
C ILE A 180 -7.28 -4.05 -16.36
N ALA A 181 -7.85 -5.07 -15.70
CA ALA A 181 -7.32 -6.43 -15.73
C ALA A 181 -7.34 -7.04 -17.14
N HIS A 182 -8.42 -6.82 -17.90
CA HIS A 182 -8.52 -7.28 -19.28
C HIS A 182 -7.56 -6.53 -20.21
N GLN A 183 -7.39 -5.22 -20.05
CA GLN A 183 -6.41 -4.44 -20.80
C GLN A 183 -4.98 -4.93 -20.52
N MET A 184 -4.65 -5.19 -19.26
CA MET A 184 -3.35 -5.77 -18.89
C MET A 184 -3.14 -7.15 -19.52
N TRP A 185 -4.17 -7.98 -19.54
CA TRP A 185 -4.09 -9.32 -20.12
C TRP A 185 -3.90 -9.31 -21.63
N ALA A 186 -4.61 -8.43 -22.34
CA ALA A 186 -4.44 -8.23 -23.77
C ALA A 186 -3.01 -7.75 -24.12
N ALA A 187 -2.43 -6.86 -23.30
CA ALA A 187 -1.06 -6.42 -23.48
C ALA A 187 -0.01 -7.48 -23.11
N TYR A 188 -0.37 -8.42 -22.22
CA TYR A 188 0.52 -9.52 -21.78
C TYR A 188 0.58 -10.65 -22.82
N HIS A 189 -0.50 -10.87 -23.56
CA HIS A 189 -0.63 -11.79 -24.67
C HIS A 189 -1.03 -11.00 -25.93
N PRO A 190 -0.10 -10.24 -26.54
CA PRO A 190 -0.43 -9.58 -27.79
C PRO A 190 -0.81 -10.64 -28.83
N THR A 191 -1.99 -10.52 -29.40
CA THR A 191 -2.40 -11.34 -30.54
C THR A 191 -1.38 -11.14 -31.65
N GLN A 192 -0.71 -12.23 -32.06
CA GLN A 192 0.17 -12.27 -33.22
C GLN A 192 -0.60 -11.93 -34.50
#